data_d0fe5ed99a9ae7340dffa149130ff576
#
_entry.id   d0fe5ed99a9ae7340dffa149130ff576
#
_cell.length_a   1.000
_cell.length_b   1.000
_cell.length_c   1.000
_cell.angle_alpha   90.00
_cell.angle_beta   90.00
_cell.angle_gamma   90.00
#
_symmetry.space_group_name_H-M   'P 1'
#
loop_
_entity.id
_entity.type
_entity.pdbx_description
1 polymer ?
#
loop_
_entity_poly.entity_id
_entity_poly.type
_entity_poly.pdbx_seq_one_letter_code
_entity_poly.pdbx_strand_id
1 'polypeptide(L)'
;MGAGIISAKVFVGNLNYRTTKEELSAFLGAAGEIVDCFLPTDRETGRPRGFGFVTFASPEQAKACVEKFNGADFNGRALNINAAEERGR
;
A
#
# COMPACT_ATOMS: atom_id res chain seq x y z
N MET A 1 5.28 25.37 1.49
CA MET A 1 5.29 25.01 1.54
C MET A 1 5.75 24.07 1.76
N GLY A 2 6.06 23.61 1.59
CA GLY A 2 6.53 22.51 1.58
C GLY A 2 6.55 21.75 2.55
N ALA A 3 6.34 22.12 3.27
CA ALA A 3 6.42 21.46 4.29
C ALA A 3 5.83 20.27 4.20
N GLY A 4 5.00 20.06 4.06
CA GLY A 4 4.42 18.92 4.29
C GLY A 4 4.57 17.98 3.29
N ILE A 5 5.54 17.42 3.24
CA ILE A 5 5.72 16.48 2.33
C ILE A 5 4.91 15.34 2.56
N ILE A 6 3.78 15.26 2.02
CA ILE A 6 2.96 14.11 2.16
C ILE A 6 3.31 13.21 1.05
N SER A 7 3.81 12.09 1.34
CA SER A 7 4.19 11.13 0.35
C SER A 7 2.97 10.53 -0.30
N ALA A 8 3.06 10.22 -1.56
CA ALA A 8 1.99 9.50 -2.25
C ALA A 8 2.08 8.00 -2.02
N LYS A 9 2.91 7.58 -1.09
CA LYS A 9 3.13 6.18 -0.81
C LYS A 9 2.38 5.76 0.44
N VAL A 10 1.79 4.59 0.41
CA VAL A 10 1.12 4.04 1.58
C VAL A 10 1.72 2.70 1.96
N PHE A 11 1.68 2.42 3.24
CA PHE A 11 2.11 1.14 3.76
C PHE A 11 0.88 0.27 3.91
N VAL A 12 0.96 -0.96 3.42
CA VAL A 12 -0.15 -1.90 3.50
C VAL A 12 0.33 -3.11 4.25
N GLY A 13 -0.26 -3.40 5.39
CA GLY A 13 0.15 -4.52 6.21
C GLY A 13 -0.95 -5.54 6.40
N ASN A 14 -0.63 -6.58 7.11
CA ASN A 14 -1.57 -7.68 7.40
C ASN A 14 -2.04 -8.35 6.13
N LEU A 15 -1.16 -8.48 5.15
CA LEU A 15 -1.51 -9.12 3.90
C LEU A 15 -1.45 -10.63 4.04
N ASN A 16 -2.33 -11.28 3.31
CA ASN A 16 -2.30 -12.73 3.23
C ASN A 16 -1.04 -13.12 2.45
N TYR A 17 -0.40 -14.21 2.85
CA TYR A 17 0.80 -14.65 2.18
C TYR A 17 0.57 -15.00 0.72
N ARG A 18 -0.66 -15.22 0.33
CA ARG A 18 -0.95 -15.55 -1.04
C ARG A 18 -1.25 -14.34 -1.91
N THR A 19 -1.24 -13.16 -1.32
CA THR A 19 -1.55 -11.94 -2.06
C THR A 19 -0.46 -11.65 -3.06
N THR A 20 -0.85 -11.37 -4.29
CA THR A 20 0.12 -10.99 -5.31
C THR A 20 0.09 -9.49 -5.51
N LYS A 21 1.15 -9.01 -6.14
CA LYS A 21 1.25 -7.60 -6.46
C LYS A 21 0.09 -7.17 -7.34
N GLU A 22 -0.27 -7.99 -8.30
CA GLU A 22 -1.37 -7.67 -9.19
C GLU A 22 -2.69 -7.59 -8.46
N GLU A 23 -2.92 -8.50 -7.51
CA GLU A 23 -4.16 -8.47 -6.76
C GLU A 23 -4.25 -7.22 -5.92
N LEU A 24 -3.16 -6.86 -5.27
CA LEU A 24 -3.16 -5.70 -4.41
C LEU A 24 -3.35 -4.44 -5.24
N SER A 25 -2.68 -4.34 -6.38
CA SER A 25 -2.83 -3.19 -7.25
C SER A 25 -4.25 -3.05 -7.75
N ALA A 26 -4.86 -4.14 -8.12
CA ALA A 26 -6.23 -4.10 -8.62
C ALA A 26 -7.19 -3.66 -7.52
N PHE A 27 -6.96 -4.13 -6.31
CA PHE A 27 -7.87 -3.79 -5.22
C PHE A 27 -7.73 -2.32 -4.84
N LEU A 28 -6.52 -1.86 -4.65
CA LEU A 28 -6.29 -0.49 -4.22
C LEU A 28 -6.40 0.52 -5.35
N GLY A 29 -6.36 0.05 -6.57
CA GLY A 29 -6.50 0.92 -7.71
C GLY A 29 -7.82 1.64 -7.77
N ALA A 30 -8.80 1.17 -7.01
CA ALA A 30 -10.08 1.85 -6.95
C ALA A 30 -9.96 3.19 -6.23
N ALA A 31 -8.93 3.40 -5.45
CA ALA A 31 -8.74 4.65 -4.74
C ALA A 31 -8.01 5.69 -5.58
N GLY A 32 -7.29 5.25 -6.59
CA GLY A 32 -6.53 6.18 -7.41
C GLY A 32 -5.60 5.44 -8.32
N GLU A 33 -4.78 6.19 -9.02
CA GLU A 33 -3.88 5.60 -9.98
C GLU A 33 -2.60 5.16 -9.28
N ILE A 34 -2.26 3.91 -9.40
CA ILE A 34 -1.07 3.36 -8.78
C ILE A 34 0.09 3.47 -9.76
N VAL A 35 1.16 4.14 -9.34
CA VAL A 35 2.34 4.27 -10.19
C VAL A 35 3.41 3.28 -9.80
N ASP A 36 3.35 2.74 -8.60
CA ASP A 36 4.35 1.75 -8.19
C ASP A 36 3.77 0.89 -7.09
N CYS A 37 4.12 -0.36 -7.08
CA CYS A 37 3.65 -1.27 -6.06
C CYS A 37 4.79 -2.21 -5.70
N PHE A 38 5.21 -2.18 -4.45
CA PHE A 38 6.33 -2.98 -4.00
C PHE A 38 5.84 -3.97 -2.96
N LEU A 39 6.05 -5.23 -3.20
CA LEU A 39 5.61 -6.26 -2.30
C LEU A 39 6.82 -7.13 -1.99
N PRO A 40 7.52 -6.86 -0.90
CA PRO A 40 8.73 -7.62 -0.60
C PRO A 40 8.43 -9.08 -0.34
N THR A 41 9.33 -9.93 -0.75
CA THR A 41 9.17 -11.35 -0.53
C THR A 41 10.34 -11.87 0.27
N ASP A 42 10.10 -12.99 0.92
CA ASP A 42 11.14 -13.65 1.68
C ASP A 42 12.07 -14.35 0.72
N ARG A 43 13.37 -14.13 0.86
CA ARG A 43 14.32 -14.74 -0.02
C ARG A 43 14.32 -16.23 0.05
N GLU A 44 14.07 -16.77 1.22
CA GLU A 44 14.15 -18.21 1.37
C GLU A 44 12.93 -18.93 0.87
N THR A 45 11.76 -18.37 1.09
CA THR A 45 10.54 -19.06 0.70
C THR A 45 9.90 -18.49 -0.53
N GLY A 46 10.28 -17.27 -0.92
CA GLY A 46 9.67 -16.62 -2.06
C GLY A 46 8.28 -16.10 -1.80
N ARG A 47 7.82 -16.13 -0.56
CA ARG A 47 6.48 -15.69 -0.24
C ARG A 47 6.46 -14.24 0.20
N PRO A 48 5.37 -13.54 -0.04
CA PRO A 48 5.26 -12.17 0.45
C PRO A 48 5.42 -12.12 1.95
N ARG A 49 5.99 -11.04 2.42
CA ARG A 49 6.26 -10.91 3.84
C ARG A 49 5.08 -10.39 4.62
N GLY A 50 3.93 -10.24 4.00
CA GLY A 50 2.74 -9.80 4.72
C GLY A 50 2.56 -8.30 4.73
N PHE A 51 3.40 -7.57 4.02
CA PHE A 51 3.23 -6.13 3.93
C PHE A 51 3.79 -5.65 2.60
N GLY A 52 3.43 -4.46 2.22
CA GLY A 52 3.93 -3.88 0.98
C GLY A 52 3.74 -2.38 0.98
N PHE A 53 4.21 -1.75 -0.07
CA PHE A 53 4.09 -0.32 -0.26
C PHE A 53 3.48 -0.05 -1.61
N VAL A 54 2.56 0.89 -1.66
CA VAL A 54 1.92 1.27 -2.91
C VAL A 54 2.05 2.76 -3.07
N THR A 55 2.51 3.21 -4.23
CA THR A 55 2.67 4.62 -4.52
C THR A 55 1.61 5.04 -5.50
N PHE A 56 0.88 6.09 -5.15
CA PHE A 56 -0.16 6.62 -6.03
C PHE A 56 0.35 7.82 -6.81
N ALA A 57 -0.42 8.26 -7.77
CA ALA A 57 -0.02 9.38 -8.60
C ALA A 57 -0.03 10.70 -7.83
N SER A 58 -0.80 10.79 -6.76
CA SER A 58 -0.84 12.01 -5.97
C SER A 58 -1.03 11.68 -4.49
N PRO A 59 -0.62 12.57 -3.61
CA PRO A 59 -0.80 12.34 -2.18
C PRO A 59 -2.28 12.27 -1.79
N GLU A 60 -3.12 12.96 -2.52
CA GLU A 60 -4.54 12.91 -2.22
C GLU A 60 -5.12 11.55 -2.48
N GLN A 61 -4.65 10.89 -3.52
CA GLN A 61 -5.10 9.55 -3.81
C GLN A 61 -4.60 8.59 -2.73
N ALA A 62 -3.38 8.78 -2.27
CA ALA A 62 -2.85 7.95 -1.21
C ALA A 62 -3.67 8.11 0.06
N LYS A 63 -4.03 9.33 0.38
CA LYS A 63 -4.83 9.59 1.56
C LYS A 63 -6.20 8.95 1.42
N ALA A 64 -6.80 9.05 0.24
CA ALA A 64 -8.10 8.42 0.01
C ALA A 64 -8.00 6.92 0.17
N CYS A 65 -6.89 6.33 -0.24
CA CYS A 65 -6.70 4.90 -0.08
C CYS A 65 -6.69 4.54 1.40
N VAL A 66 -5.98 5.29 2.21
CA VAL A 66 -5.93 5.03 3.63
C VAL A 66 -7.34 5.11 4.23
N GLU A 67 -8.07 6.15 3.89
CA GLU A 67 -9.39 6.33 4.47
C GLU A 67 -10.40 5.31 4.00
N LYS A 68 -10.26 4.91 2.73
CA LYS A 68 -11.24 4.02 2.17
C LYS A 68 -10.96 2.55 2.44
N PHE A 69 -9.72 2.18 2.47
CA PHE A 69 -9.37 0.77 2.52
C PHE A 69 -8.71 0.32 3.82
N ASN A 70 -8.39 1.22 4.74
CA ASN A 70 -7.84 0.79 6.01
C ASN A 70 -8.90 -0.01 6.75
N GLY A 71 -8.59 -1.24 7.10
CA GLY A 71 -9.53 -2.12 7.74
C GLY A 71 -10.40 -2.91 6.78
N ALA A 72 -10.21 -2.70 5.48
CA ALA A 72 -11.03 -3.43 4.51
C ALA A 72 -10.60 -4.87 4.43
N ASP A 73 -11.57 -5.73 4.17
CA ASP A 73 -11.32 -7.15 4.07
C ASP A 73 -10.75 -7.48 2.72
N PHE A 74 -9.61 -8.08 2.68
CA PHE A 74 -8.96 -8.42 1.43
C PHE A 74 -8.31 -9.79 1.61
N ASN A 75 -8.70 -10.75 0.81
CA ASN A 75 -8.20 -12.12 0.88
C ASN A 75 -8.35 -12.69 2.29
N GLY A 76 -9.43 -12.35 2.96
CA GLY A 76 -9.74 -12.90 4.26
C GLY A 76 -9.07 -12.21 5.42
N ARG A 77 -8.40 -11.10 5.20
CA ARG A 77 -7.73 -10.37 6.28
C ARG A 77 -8.02 -8.89 6.17
N ALA A 78 -8.19 -8.25 7.30
CA ALA A 78 -8.42 -6.82 7.32
C ALA A 78 -7.10 -6.11 7.11
N LEU A 79 -7.02 -5.25 6.12
CA LEU A 79 -5.78 -4.58 5.78
C LEU A 79 -5.46 -3.48 6.77
N ASN A 80 -4.17 -3.28 6.98
CA ASN A 80 -3.69 -2.23 7.85
C ASN A 80 -2.99 -1.23 6.96
N ILE A 81 -3.64 -0.15 6.61
CA ILE A 81 -3.12 0.81 5.65
C ILE A 81 -2.82 2.12 6.31
N ASN A 82 -1.61 2.61 6.15
CA ASN A 82 -1.19 3.86 6.72
C ASN A 82 -0.36 4.64 5.73
N ALA A 83 -0.32 5.94 5.89
CA ALA A 83 0.52 6.75 5.02
C ALA A 83 1.97 6.43 5.34
N ALA A 84 2.75 6.17 4.32
CA ALA A 84 4.16 5.91 4.49
C ALA A 84 4.90 7.21 4.28
N GLU A 85 5.25 7.87 5.39
CA GLU A 85 5.90 9.11 5.29
C GLU A 85 7.30 8.99 4.90
N GLU A 86 7.76 9.70 3.91
CA GLU A 86 9.09 9.69 3.59
C GLU A 86 9.70 10.89 4.10
N ARG A 87 10.58 10.83 5.08
CA ARG A 87 11.16 11.92 5.64
C ARG A 87 12.22 12.27 4.83
N GLY A 88 12.23 13.01 4.09
CA GLY A 88 13.26 13.28 3.31
C GLY A 88 14.39 13.77 4.02
N ARG A 89 15.29 13.65 4.21
CA ARG A 89 16.25 14.05 4.94
C ARG A 89 17.26 14.02 4.27
#